data_1604f0f56fe0b9bedc135c4359cbfbd3
#
_entry.id   1604f0f56fe0b9bedc135c4359cbfbd3
#
_cell.length_a   1.000
_cell.length_b   1.000
_cell.length_c   1.000
_cell.angle_alpha   90.00
_cell.angle_beta   90.00
_cell.angle_gamma   90.00
#
_symmetry.space_group_name_H-M   'P 1'
#
loop_
_entity.id
_entity.type
_entity.pdbx_description
1 polymer ?
#
loop_
_entity_poly.entity_id
_entity_poly.type
_entity_poly.pdbx_seq_one_letter_code
_entity_poly.pdbx_strand_id
1 'polypeptide(L)'
;MKKKTVGIITILKVNNYGAELQSYATQRIMNLMGYDAEIIDYLYYRNSGHIKEKCSMPFYPYPVKNRIKEFGLYVIDKIEKIFESDSIKHRKMRFEEFHKHFNRFSTKQYRKYSELFNNPPIYDAYCVGSDQVWNPRCYTNLNPYFLKFVPNISIKFSYASSFGVKDIPDSARKQYIECLQNLSYIGVREETGVDLVQKLTGRKATWCLDP
;
A
#
# COMPACT_ATOMS: atom_id res chain seq x y z
N MET A 1 -0.26 30.86 6.52
CA MET A 1 0.75 30.03 5.81
C MET A 1 0.05 28.91 5.05
N LYS A 2 0.46 28.58 3.81
CA LYS A 2 -0.07 27.44 3.06
C LYS A 2 0.30 26.14 3.79
N LYS A 3 -0.67 25.26 4.00
CA LYS A 3 -0.41 23.94 4.61
C LYS A 3 0.51 23.11 3.71
N LYS A 4 1.43 22.37 4.32
CA LYS A 4 2.24 21.39 3.57
C LYS A 4 1.38 20.22 3.14
N THR A 5 1.59 19.74 1.92
CA THR A 5 0.84 18.64 1.32
C THR A 5 1.49 17.29 1.59
N VAL A 6 0.68 16.25 1.86
CA VAL A 6 1.15 14.88 2.08
C VAL A 6 0.38 13.91 1.20
N GLY A 7 1.10 13.19 0.33
CA GLY A 7 0.54 12.09 -0.44
C GLY A 7 0.65 10.76 0.32
N ILE A 8 -0.47 10.11 0.59
CA ILE A 8 -0.54 8.83 1.32
C ILE A 8 -0.74 7.70 0.32
N ILE A 9 0.08 6.65 0.38
CA ILE A 9 -0.14 5.42 -0.38
C ILE A 9 -0.31 4.24 0.58
N THR A 10 -1.39 3.50 0.42
CA THR A 10 -1.73 2.34 1.25
C THR A 10 -2.59 1.34 0.47
N ILE A 11 -2.92 0.20 1.09
CA ILE A 11 -3.88 -0.77 0.54
C ILE A 11 -5.28 -0.19 0.71
N LEU A 12 -5.98 -0.02 -0.40
CA LEU A 12 -7.34 0.55 -0.41
C LEU A 12 -8.19 -0.04 -1.54
N LYS A 13 -9.50 0.22 -1.49
CA LYS A 13 -10.49 -0.25 -2.48
C LYS A 13 -10.48 -1.78 -2.66
N VAL A 14 -10.37 -2.49 -1.53
CA VAL A 14 -10.32 -3.96 -1.46
C VAL A 14 -11.54 -4.57 -0.79
N ASN A 15 -12.57 -3.77 -0.50
CA ASN A 15 -13.80 -4.16 0.18
C ASN A 15 -13.56 -4.85 1.55
N ASN A 16 -12.55 -4.37 2.27
CA ASN A 16 -12.16 -4.82 3.61
C ASN A 16 -12.26 -3.65 4.59
N TYR A 17 -13.08 -3.79 5.64
CA TYR A 17 -13.31 -2.73 6.60
C TYR A 17 -12.04 -2.19 7.25
N GLY A 18 -11.11 -3.07 7.64
CA GLY A 18 -9.85 -2.65 8.24
C GLY A 18 -9.00 -1.81 7.30
N ALA A 19 -8.88 -2.23 6.02
CA ALA A 19 -8.13 -1.48 5.01
C ALA A 19 -8.74 -0.11 4.71
N GLU A 20 -10.07 -0.02 4.70
CA GLU A 20 -10.77 1.23 4.42
C GLU A 20 -10.71 2.20 5.62
N LEU A 21 -10.90 1.69 6.83
CA LEU A 21 -10.86 2.51 8.04
C LEU A 21 -9.45 3.03 8.32
N GLN A 22 -8.40 2.20 8.15
CA GLN A 22 -7.02 2.65 8.36
C GLN A 22 -6.62 3.74 7.35
N SER A 23 -7.06 3.65 6.08
CA SER A 23 -6.75 4.65 5.07
C SER A 23 -7.38 6.02 5.43
N TYR A 24 -8.63 6.00 5.85
CA TYR A 24 -9.33 7.19 6.37
C TYR A 24 -8.66 7.75 7.62
N ALA A 25 -8.37 6.90 8.61
CA ALA A 25 -7.78 7.31 9.87
C ALA A 25 -6.38 7.92 9.66
N THR A 26 -5.54 7.32 8.80
CA THR A 26 -4.23 7.87 8.44
C THR A 26 -4.37 9.28 7.84
N GLN A 27 -5.26 9.46 6.87
CA GLN A 27 -5.52 10.77 6.28
C GLN A 27 -6.04 11.77 7.32
N ARG A 28 -6.96 11.33 8.19
CA ARG A 28 -7.54 12.18 9.23
C ARG A 28 -6.49 12.65 10.24
N ILE A 29 -5.61 11.75 10.68
CA ILE A 29 -4.51 12.10 11.60
C ILE A 29 -3.58 13.14 10.97
N MET A 30 -3.15 12.95 9.72
CA MET A 30 -2.30 13.93 9.03
C MET A 30 -2.97 15.30 8.93
N ASN A 31 -4.28 15.33 8.62
CA ASN A 31 -5.03 16.58 8.59
C ASN A 31 -5.16 17.25 9.96
N LEU A 32 -5.36 16.47 11.04
CA LEU A 32 -5.39 16.98 12.42
C LEU A 32 -4.04 17.54 12.86
N MET A 33 -2.93 16.97 12.37
CA MET A 33 -1.58 17.48 12.58
C MET A 33 -1.28 18.76 11.79
N GLY A 34 -2.22 19.27 11.00
CA GLY A 34 -2.08 20.53 10.26
C GLY A 34 -1.60 20.39 8.82
N TYR A 35 -1.41 19.17 8.31
CA TYR A 35 -1.07 18.93 6.90
C TYR A 35 -2.33 18.95 6.01
N ASP A 36 -2.12 19.04 4.70
CA ASP A 36 -3.13 18.86 3.67
C ASP A 36 -2.88 17.51 3.00
N ALA A 37 -3.56 16.47 3.51
CA ALA A 37 -3.28 15.08 3.14
C ALA A 37 -4.26 14.56 2.08
N GLU A 38 -3.73 13.91 1.05
CA GLU A 38 -4.47 13.17 0.03
C GLU A 38 -4.03 11.72 -0.04
N ILE A 39 -4.98 10.82 -0.31
CA ILE A 39 -4.66 9.42 -0.62
C ILE A 39 -4.36 9.31 -2.11
N ILE A 40 -3.20 8.79 -2.47
CA ILE A 40 -2.84 8.50 -3.85
C ILE A 40 -3.73 7.35 -4.34
N ASP A 41 -4.60 7.63 -5.31
CA ASP A 41 -5.56 6.65 -5.82
C ASP A 41 -4.86 5.60 -6.73
N TYR A 42 -4.04 4.76 -6.09
CA TYR A 42 -3.37 3.63 -6.72
C TYR A 42 -4.12 2.34 -6.43
N LEU A 43 -4.69 1.72 -7.46
CA LEU A 43 -5.46 0.50 -7.29
C LEU A 43 -4.59 -0.68 -6.86
N TYR A 44 -4.96 -1.30 -5.74
CA TYR A 44 -4.30 -2.50 -5.25
C TYR A 44 -4.50 -3.67 -6.22
N TYR A 45 -3.54 -4.57 -6.33
CA TYR A 45 -3.52 -5.66 -7.33
C TYR A 45 -4.74 -6.60 -7.28
N ARG A 46 -5.47 -6.63 -6.17
CA ARG A 46 -6.72 -7.39 -6.02
C ARG A 46 -7.96 -6.62 -6.48
N ASN A 47 -7.83 -5.33 -6.75
CA ASN A 47 -8.92 -4.55 -7.31
C ASN A 47 -9.14 -4.94 -8.78
N SER A 48 -10.41 -5.12 -9.18
CA SER A 48 -10.76 -5.51 -10.55
C SER A 48 -10.35 -4.51 -11.62
N GLY A 49 -10.15 -3.25 -11.25
CA GLY A 49 -9.67 -2.18 -12.13
C GLY A 49 -8.15 -2.16 -12.30
N HIS A 50 -7.40 -2.91 -11.48
CA HIS A 50 -5.94 -2.94 -11.57
C HIS A 50 -5.47 -3.67 -12.84
N ILE A 51 -4.49 -3.07 -13.52
CA ILE A 51 -3.88 -3.66 -14.72
C ILE A 51 -2.58 -4.35 -14.30
N LYS A 52 -2.53 -5.67 -14.47
CA LYS A 52 -1.32 -6.46 -14.20
C LYS A 52 -0.22 -6.10 -15.20
N GLU A 53 0.92 -5.65 -14.71
CA GLU A 53 2.12 -5.46 -15.52
C GLU A 53 3.04 -6.66 -15.38
N LYS A 54 3.80 -6.97 -16.45
CA LYS A 54 4.97 -7.85 -16.33
C LYS A 54 5.98 -7.11 -15.45
N CYS A 55 5.97 -7.38 -14.15
CA CYS A 55 7.00 -6.89 -13.28
C CYS A 55 8.29 -7.66 -13.57
N SER A 56 9.34 -6.95 -13.93
CA SER A 56 10.66 -7.55 -14.19
C SER A 56 11.27 -8.16 -12.92
N MET A 57 10.75 -7.85 -11.75
CA MET A 57 11.18 -8.42 -10.46
C MET A 57 9.99 -8.47 -9.49
N PRO A 58 9.31 -9.61 -9.33
CA PRO A 58 8.54 -9.82 -8.11
C PRO A 58 9.53 -9.77 -6.94
N PHE A 59 9.21 -9.03 -5.88
CA PHE A 59 10.01 -9.01 -4.64
C PHE A 59 10.24 -10.42 -4.06
N TYR A 60 9.47 -11.37 -4.54
CA TYR A 60 9.55 -12.76 -4.15
C TYR A 60 9.11 -13.66 -5.32
N PRO A 61 9.88 -14.71 -5.66
CA PRO A 61 9.48 -15.63 -6.71
C PRO A 61 8.16 -16.30 -6.33
N TYR A 62 7.20 -16.16 -7.21
CA TYR A 62 5.86 -16.69 -7.02
C TYR A 62 5.88 -18.23 -7.04
N PRO A 63 5.60 -18.94 -5.94
CA PRO A 63 5.60 -20.40 -5.94
C PRO A 63 4.59 -20.95 -6.94
N VAL A 64 4.97 -21.98 -7.69
CA VAL A 64 4.11 -22.62 -8.70
C VAL A 64 2.76 -23.07 -8.10
N LYS A 65 2.78 -23.58 -6.87
CA LYS A 65 1.55 -23.95 -6.12
C LYS A 65 0.57 -22.77 -5.96
N ASN A 66 1.07 -21.57 -5.83
CA ASN A 66 0.23 -20.37 -5.67
C ASN A 66 -0.34 -19.90 -7.02
N ARG A 67 0.33 -20.18 -8.15
CA ARG A 67 -0.21 -19.90 -9.49
C ARG A 67 -1.49 -20.70 -9.77
N ILE A 68 -1.49 -21.99 -9.38
CA ILE A 68 -2.67 -22.85 -9.50
C ILE A 68 -3.80 -22.36 -8.61
N LYS A 69 -3.48 -21.98 -7.36
CA LYS A 69 -4.45 -21.42 -6.42
C LYS A 69 -5.03 -20.09 -6.91
N GLU A 70 -4.20 -19.19 -7.47
CA GLU A 70 -4.70 -17.92 -8.05
C GLU A 70 -5.55 -18.14 -9.29
N PHE A 71 -5.18 -19.09 -10.14
CA PHE A 71 -6.02 -19.42 -11.27
C PHE A 71 -7.39 -19.95 -10.82
N GLY A 72 -7.41 -20.82 -9.81
CA GLY A 72 -8.66 -21.27 -9.17
C GLY A 72 -9.47 -20.11 -8.59
N LEU A 73 -8.84 -19.23 -7.84
CA LEU A 73 -9.48 -18.02 -7.28
C LEU A 73 -9.97 -17.05 -8.37
N TYR A 74 -9.22 -16.91 -9.46
CA TYR A 74 -9.65 -16.10 -10.62
C TYR A 74 -10.89 -16.67 -11.30
N VAL A 75 -10.98 -18.00 -11.43
CA VAL A 75 -12.15 -18.67 -12.00
C VAL A 75 -13.35 -18.51 -11.06
N ILE A 76 -13.15 -18.69 -9.75
CA ILE A 76 -14.19 -18.47 -8.72
C ILE A 76 -14.67 -17.01 -8.76
N ASP A 77 -13.78 -16.04 -8.77
CA ASP A 77 -14.12 -14.60 -8.86
C ASP A 77 -14.93 -14.27 -10.13
N LYS A 78 -14.62 -14.91 -11.25
CA LYS A 78 -15.44 -14.77 -12.46
C LYS A 78 -16.83 -15.36 -12.33
N ILE A 79 -16.94 -16.55 -11.72
CA ILE A 79 -18.22 -17.21 -11.48
C ILE A 79 -19.04 -16.40 -10.47
N GLU A 80 -18.42 -15.93 -9.36
CA GLU A 80 -19.07 -15.09 -8.37
C GLU A 80 -19.57 -13.76 -8.95
N LYS A 81 -18.86 -13.18 -9.92
CA LYS A 81 -19.33 -11.96 -10.63
C LYS A 81 -20.57 -12.21 -11.50
N ILE A 82 -20.74 -13.41 -12.01
CA ILE A 82 -21.94 -13.79 -12.79
C ILE A 82 -23.14 -13.97 -11.86
N PHE A 83 -22.90 -14.49 -10.64
CA PHE A 83 -23.91 -14.77 -9.62
C PHE A 83 -23.84 -13.81 -8.42
N GLU A 84 -23.34 -12.58 -8.64
CA GLU A 84 -23.17 -11.62 -7.55
C GLU A 84 -24.49 -11.33 -6.86
N SER A 85 -24.63 -11.79 -5.62
CA SER A 85 -25.83 -11.56 -4.82
C SER A 85 -26.03 -10.07 -4.53
N ASP A 86 -27.28 -9.64 -4.35
CA ASP A 86 -27.59 -8.24 -4.06
C ASP A 86 -26.90 -7.74 -2.78
N SER A 87 -26.68 -8.62 -1.80
CA SER A 87 -25.94 -8.29 -0.58
C SER A 87 -24.47 -7.92 -0.86
N ILE A 88 -23.80 -8.57 -1.81
CA ILE A 88 -22.43 -8.24 -2.22
C ILE A 88 -22.41 -6.90 -2.94
N LYS A 89 -23.37 -6.65 -3.84
CA LYS A 89 -23.52 -5.35 -4.53
C LYS A 89 -23.75 -4.22 -3.52
N HIS A 90 -24.67 -4.40 -2.58
CA HIS A 90 -24.91 -3.43 -1.52
C HIS A 90 -23.68 -3.14 -0.68
N ARG A 91 -22.89 -4.17 -0.33
CA ARG A 91 -21.64 -3.99 0.41
C ARG A 91 -20.63 -3.16 -0.39
N LYS A 92 -20.46 -3.44 -1.68
CA LYS A 92 -19.57 -2.66 -2.56
C LYS A 92 -20.01 -1.19 -2.65
N MET A 93 -21.30 -0.95 -2.86
CA MET A 93 -21.85 0.40 -2.89
C MET A 93 -21.56 1.18 -1.59
N ARG A 94 -21.69 0.52 -0.42
CA ARG A 94 -21.38 1.15 0.88
C ARG A 94 -19.91 1.54 1.00
N PHE A 95 -18.97 0.73 0.49
CA PHE A 95 -17.56 1.09 0.44
C PHE A 95 -17.31 2.27 -0.51
N GLU A 96 -17.95 2.29 -1.67
CA GLU A 96 -17.84 3.41 -2.61
C GLU A 96 -18.41 4.72 -2.04
N GLU A 97 -19.55 4.65 -1.36
CA GLU A 97 -20.13 5.77 -0.63
C GLU A 97 -19.18 6.27 0.47
N PHE A 98 -18.58 5.36 1.25
CA PHE A 98 -17.59 5.70 2.26
C PHE A 98 -16.41 6.45 1.65
N HIS A 99 -15.83 5.94 0.58
CA HIS A 99 -14.73 6.60 -0.12
C HIS A 99 -15.11 8.00 -0.59
N LYS A 100 -16.27 8.15 -1.18
CA LYS A 100 -16.74 9.43 -1.71
C LYS A 100 -16.95 10.49 -0.63
N HIS A 101 -17.39 10.09 0.56
CA HIS A 101 -17.74 11.03 1.62
C HIS A 101 -16.59 11.32 2.58
N PHE A 102 -15.71 10.37 2.81
CA PHE A 102 -14.75 10.46 3.90
C PHE A 102 -13.30 10.55 3.45
N ASN A 103 -12.98 10.08 2.25
CA ASN A 103 -11.61 10.08 1.75
C ASN A 103 -11.42 11.15 0.67
N ARG A 104 -10.30 11.84 0.73
CA ARG A 104 -9.85 12.72 -0.33
C ARG A 104 -8.73 12.05 -1.10
N PHE A 105 -8.95 11.83 -2.38
CA PHE A 105 -8.04 11.15 -3.27
C PHE A 105 -7.30 12.13 -4.18
N SER A 106 -6.14 11.69 -4.70
CA SER A 106 -5.48 12.36 -5.81
C SER A 106 -6.43 12.46 -7.01
N THR A 107 -6.28 13.53 -7.79
CA THR A 107 -7.14 13.81 -8.97
C THR A 107 -7.10 12.67 -10.00
N LYS A 108 -5.91 12.02 -10.12
CA LYS A 108 -5.69 10.91 -11.04
C LYS A 108 -5.74 9.59 -10.30
N GLN A 109 -6.48 8.63 -10.86
CA GLN A 109 -6.41 7.22 -10.46
C GLN A 109 -5.32 6.50 -11.26
N TYR A 110 -4.52 5.70 -10.59
CA TYR A 110 -3.44 4.91 -11.18
C TYR A 110 -3.83 3.43 -11.14
N ARG A 111 -3.92 2.83 -12.31
CA ARG A 111 -4.35 1.43 -12.47
C ARG A 111 -3.18 0.45 -12.54
N LYS A 112 -1.96 0.94 -12.75
CA LYS A 112 -0.73 0.17 -12.83
C LYS A 112 0.47 1.00 -12.37
N TYR A 113 1.56 0.32 -12.01
CA TYR A 113 2.74 0.98 -11.46
C TYR A 113 3.44 1.92 -12.45
N SER A 114 3.51 1.54 -13.74
CA SER A 114 4.14 2.40 -14.75
C SER A 114 3.44 3.75 -14.92
N GLU A 115 2.13 3.82 -14.73
CA GLU A 115 1.41 5.10 -14.75
C GLU A 115 1.81 6.00 -13.58
N LEU A 116 1.92 5.40 -12.38
CA LEU A 116 2.34 6.10 -11.17
C LEU A 116 3.81 6.54 -11.25
N PHE A 117 4.68 5.68 -11.78
CA PHE A 117 6.11 5.95 -11.93
C PHE A 117 6.40 7.05 -12.95
N ASN A 118 5.73 7.01 -14.12
CA ASN A 118 5.98 7.97 -15.20
C ASN A 118 5.34 9.34 -14.96
N ASN A 119 4.29 9.41 -14.14
CA ASN A 119 3.60 10.67 -13.86
C ASN A 119 3.14 10.69 -12.39
N PRO A 120 4.07 10.74 -11.44
CA PRO A 120 3.75 10.75 -10.01
C PRO A 120 3.02 12.04 -9.60
N PRO A 121 2.09 11.96 -8.65
CA PRO A 121 1.51 13.16 -8.06
C PRO A 121 2.57 13.88 -7.22
N ILE A 122 2.48 15.21 -7.12
CA ILE A 122 3.49 16.04 -6.46
C ILE A 122 2.97 16.51 -5.10
N TYR A 123 3.72 16.18 -4.05
CA TYR A 123 3.48 16.60 -2.66
C TYR A 123 4.77 17.03 -1.98
N ASP A 124 4.65 17.80 -0.89
CA ASP A 124 5.80 18.21 -0.06
C ASP A 124 6.43 17.01 0.68
N ALA A 125 5.61 16.00 1.01
CA ALA A 125 6.06 14.74 1.62
C ALA A 125 5.17 13.57 1.19
N TYR A 126 5.70 12.34 1.34
CA TYR A 126 5.00 11.12 0.98
C TYR A 126 5.01 10.13 2.14
N CYS A 127 3.84 9.62 2.48
CA CYS A 127 3.60 8.62 3.51
C CYS A 127 3.22 7.28 2.91
N VAL A 128 3.77 6.20 3.41
CA VAL A 128 3.31 4.84 3.13
C VAL A 128 2.77 4.19 4.39
N GLY A 129 1.65 3.52 4.27
CA GLY A 129 0.97 2.82 5.36
C GLY A 129 -0.35 3.51 5.73
N SER A 130 -0.99 3.03 6.72
CA SER A 130 -0.71 1.79 7.47
C SER A 130 -0.91 0.51 6.62
N ASP A 131 -1.19 -0.64 7.26
CA ASP A 131 -1.47 -1.95 6.68
C ASP A 131 -0.21 -2.75 6.25
N GLN A 132 -0.41 -3.99 5.79
CA GLN A 132 0.64 -4.94 5.40
C GLN A 132 1.25 -4.60 4.02
N VAL A 133 1.59 -3.34 3.83
CA VAL A 133 2.12 -2.81 2.57
C VAL A 133 3.48 -3.39 2.17
N TRP A 134 4.22 -3.96 3.13
CA TRP A 134 5.55 -4.55 2.93
C TRP A 134 5.58 -6.07 3.07
N ASN A 135 4.42 -6.73 3.00
CA ASN A 135 4.36 -8.18 3.15
C ASN A 135 4.84 -8.89 1.88
N PRO A 136 5.98 -9.63 1.93
CA PRO A 136 6.51 -10.34 0.76
C PRO A 136 5.58 -11.44 0.26
N ARG A 137 4.66 -11.94 1.12
CA ARG A 137 3.68 -12.97 0.76
C ARG A 137 2.49 -12.42 -0.04
N CYS A 138 2.39 -11.10 -0.24
CA CYS A 138 1.38 -10.52 -1.13
C CYS A 138 1.65 -10.80 -2.60
N TYR A 139 2.86 -11.26 -2.97
CA TYR A 139 3.24 -11.64 -4.33
C TYR A 139 2.88 -10.59 -5.39
N THR A 140 3.00 -9.33 -5.04
CA THR A 140 2.74 -8.19 -5.92
C THR A 140 3.96 -7.29 -6.03
N ASN A 141 3.90 -6.32 -6.93
CA ASN A 141 4.90 -5.27 -7.00
C ASN A 141 4.79 -4.35 -5.76
N LEU A 142 5.78 -4.41 -4.88
CA LEU A 142 5.84 -3.57 -3.68
C LEU A 142 6.53 -2.21 -3.91
N ASN A 143 7.06 -1.93 -5.10
CA ASN A 143 7.69 -0.65 -5.41
C ASN A 143 6.81 0.58 -5.10
N PRO A 144 5.50 0.58 -5.38
CA PRO A 144 4.62 1.67 -4.98
C PRO A 144 4.66 1.92 -3.46
N TYR A 145 4.63 0.84 -2.69
CA TYR A 145 4.60 0.87 -1.22
C TYR A 145 5.97 1.07 -0.57
N PHE A 146 7.03 1.18 -1.36
CA PHE A 146 8.33 1.68 -0.96
C PHE A 146 8.62 3.07 -1.55
N LEU A 147 7.59 3.74 -2.08
CA LEU A 147 7.69 5.09 -2.63
C LEU A 147 8.79 5.21 -3.72
N LYS A 148 8.99 4.15 -4.51
CA LYS A 148 10.02 4.12 -5.58
C LYS A 148 9.69 5.04 -6.75
N PHE A 149 8.45 5.52 -6.87
CA PHE A 149 8.02 6.50 -7.87
C PHE A 149 8.34 7.95 -7.46
N VAL A 150 8.74 8.15 -6.20
CA VAL A 150 9.00 9.47 -5.63
C VAL A 150 10.48 9.83 -5.81
N PRO A 151 10.83 11.05 -6.25
CA PRO A 151 12.21 11.51 -6.33
C PRO A 151 12.98 11.37 -5.01
N ASN A 152 14.29 11.10 -5.08
CA ASN A 152 15.11 10.87 -3.89
C ASN A 152 15.21 12.09 -2.96
N ILE A 153 15.10 13.30 -3.49
CA ILE A 153 15.13 14.54 -2.74
C ILE A 153 13.89 14.76 -1.86
N SER A 154 12.79 14.06 -2.13
CA SER A 154 11.54 14.25 -1.41
C SER A 154 11.57 13.54 -0.04
N ILE A 155 10.84 14.11 0.93
CA ILE A 155 10.62 13.47 2.23
C ILE A 155 9.71 12.26 2.04
N LYS A 156 10.21 11.09 2.38
CA LYS A 156 9.50 9.79 2.30
C LYS A 156 9.51 9.13 3.66
N PHE A 157 8.35 8.79 4.17
CA PHE A 157 8.25 8.13 5.47
C PHE A 157 7.16 7.07 5.50
N SER A 158 7.24 6.17 6.47
CA SER A 158 6.18 5.23 6.75
C SER A 158 5.50 5.53 8.09
N TYR A 159 4.21 5.23 8.16
CA TYR A 159 3.43 5.28 9.38
C TYR A 159 2.68 3.97 9.57
N ALA A 160 2.98 3.27 10.67
CA ALA A 160 2.38 1.99 11.02
C ALA A 160 2.37 0.95 9.88
N SER A 161 3.39 0.97 9.00
CA SER A 161 3.54 -0.02 7.94
C SER A 161 3.91 -1.38 8.51
N SER A 162 3.39 -2.47 7.92
CA SER A 162 3.60 -3.82 8.40
C SER A 162 4.26 -4.71 7.36
N PHE A 163 5.16 -5.57 7.82
CA PHE A 163 5.74 -6.64 7.02
C PHE A 163 4.84 -7.89 6.99
N GLY A 164 4.00 -8.09 8.00
CA GLY A 164 3.16 -9.28 8.13
C GLY A 164 3.93 -10.60 8.25
N VAL A 165 5.25 -10.53 8.45
CA VAL A 165 6.18 -11.65 8.60
C VAL A 165 7.25 -11.31 9.61
N LYS A 166 7.86 -12.34 10.23
CA LYS A 166 8.95 -12.17 11.19
C LYS A 166 10.33 -12.05 10.56
N ASP A 167 10.49 -12.47 9.30
CA ASP A 167 11.75 -12.37 8.57
C ASP A 167 11.51 -12.22 7.07
N ILE A 168 12.47 -11.61 6.36
CA ILE A 168 12.44 -11.44 4.91
C ILE A 168 13.26 -12.55 4.26
N PRO A 169 12.71 -13.25 3.25
CA PRO A 169 13.43 -14.26 2.51
C PRO A 169 14.75 -13.73 1.93
N ASP A 170 15.82 -14.53 1.96
CA ASP A 170 17.15 -14.13 1.53
C ASP A 170 17.17 -13.56 0.11
N SER A 171 16.38 -14.15 -0.80
CA SER A 171 16.24 -13.68 -2.17
C SER A 171 15.68 -12.25 -2.31
N ALA A 172 14.98 -11.74 -1.29
CA ALA A 172 14.40 -10.41 -1.28
C ALA A 172 15.15 -9.42 -0.38
N ARG A 173 16.06 -9.89 0.49
CA ARG A 173 16.74 -9.05 1.50
C ARG A 173 17.39 -7.81 0.91
N LYS A 174 18.21 -7.98 -0.13
CA LYS A 174 18.92 -6.86 -0.77
C LYS A 174 17.94 -5.76 -1.18
N GLN A 175 16.85 -6.14 -1.80
CA GLN A 175 15.84 -5.21 -2.30
C GLN A 175 15.10 -4.49 -1.16
N TYR A 176 14.77 -5.21 -0.07
CA TYR A 176 14.18 -4.57 1.13
C TYR A 176 15.14 -3.59 1.79
N ILE A 177 16.42 -3.93 1.91
CA ILE A 177 17.45 -3.06 2.45
C ILE A 177 17.51 -1.76 1.64
N GLU A 178 17.66 -1.83 0.33
CA GLU A 178 17.72 -0.67 -0.57
C GLU A 178 16.45 0.21 -0.43
N CYS A 179 15.28 -0.41 -0.35
CA CYS A 179 14.01 0.28 -0.23
C CYS A 179 13.87 1.00 1.12
N LEU A 180 14.17 0.31 2.22
CA LEU A 180 14.08 0.88 3.57
C LEU A 180 15.11 1.99 3.78
N GLN A 181 16.32 1.87 3.21
CA GLN A 181 17.34 2.92 3.27
C GLN A 181 16.91 4.21 2.57
N ASN A 182 16.01 4.13 1.60
CA ASN A 182 15.50 5.27 0.85
C ASN A 182 14.38 6.06 1.57
N LEU A 183 13.90 5.57 2.71
CA LEU A 183 12.93 6.28 3.54
C LEU A 183 13.63 7.21 4.51
N SER A 184 13.11 8.43 4.69
CA SER A 184 13.62 9.40 5.66
C SER A 184 13.33 8.93 7.10
N TYR A 185 12.12 8.48 7.35
CA TYR A 185 11.67 7.96 8.65
C TYR A 185 10.89 6.66 8.46
N ILE A 186 11.04 5.73 9.42
CA ILE A 186 10.41 4.41 9.37
C ILE A 186 9.55 4.22 10.62
N GLY A 187 8.23 4.25 10.44
CA GLY A 187 7.24 3.87 11.45
C GLY A 187 6.61 2.52 11.09
N VAL A 188 6.63 1.57 12.00
CA VAL A 188 6.10 0.21 11.82
C VAL A 188 5.06 -0.13 12.88
N ARG A 189 4.11 -0.99 12.54
CA ARG A 189 2.98 -1.35 13.39
C ARG A 189 3.31 -2.40 14.45
N GLU A 190 4.29 -3.26 14.18
CA GLU A 190 4.67 -4.35 15.06
C GLU A 190 6.07 -4.13 15.64
N GLU A 191 6.27 -4.51 16.93
CA GLU A 191 7.57 -4.52 17.57
C GLU A 191 8.58 -5.38 16.79
N THR A 192 8.14 -6.55 16.30
CA THR A 192 8.95 -7.41 15.42
C THR A 192 9.36 -6.73 14.12
N GLY A 193 8.61 -5.73 13.66
CA GLY A 193 8.98 -4.89 12.50
C GLY A 193 10.13 -3.94 12.83
N VAL A 194 10.20 -3.42 14.06
CA VAL A 194 11.33 -2.60 14.53
C VAL A 194 12.62 -3.42 14.50
N ASP A 195 12.58 -4.64 15.08
CA ASP A 195 13.72 -5.56 15.09
C ASP A 195 14.15 -5.93 13.66
N LEU A 196 13.16 -6.16 12.78
CA LEU A 196 13.43 -6.52 11.39
C LEU A 196 14.12 -5.38 10.63
N VAL A 197 13.68 -4.14 10.79
CA VAL A 197 14.34 -2.96 10.20
C VAL A 197 15.76 -2.82 10.72
N GLN A 198 15.97 -2.96 12.03
CA GLN A 198 17.29 -2.88 12.63
C GLN A 198 18.22 -3.98 12.09
N LYS A 199 17.72 -5.24 12.02
CA LYS A 199 18.46 -6.40 11.50
C LYS A 199 18.85 -6.22 10.03
N LEU A 200 17.96 -5.68 9.21
CA LEU A 200 18.18 -5.52 7.77
C LEU A 200 19.08 -4.33 7.43
N THR A 201 18.92 -3.21 8.11
CA THR A 201 19.47 -1.93 7.66
C THR A 201 20.41 -1.26 8.67
N GLY A 202 20.46 -1.71 9.91
CA GLY A 202 21.13 -1.04 11.02
C GLY A 202 20.41 0.25 11.50
N ARG A 203 19.26 0.61 10.89
CA ARG A 203 18.52 1.83 11.22
C ARG A 203 17.50 1.59 12.33
N LYS A 204 17.21 2.65 13.08
CA LYS A 204 16.11 2.66 14.04
C LYS A 204 14.77 2.86 13.29
N ALA A 205 13.76 2.10 13.71
CA ALA A 205 12.37 2.34 13.35
C ALA A 205 11.58 2.71 14.62
N THR A 206 10.47 3.41 14.43
CA THR A 206 9.54 3.74 15.52
C THR A 206 8.39 2.76 15.52
N TRP A 207 8.10 2.19 16.67
CA TRP A 207 6.86 1.41 16.85
C TRP A 207 5.67 2.36 16.96
N CYS A 208 4.73 2.24 16.03
CA CYS A 208 3.54 3.07 15.94
C CYS A 208 2.28 2.22 16.14
N LEU A 209 1.28 2.77 16.80
CA LEU A 209 -0.06 2.19 16.78
C LEU A 209 -0.69 2.35 15.39
N ASP A 210 -1.55 1.41 15.02
CA ASP A 210 -2.43 1.56 13.84
C ASP A 210 -3.33 2.79 14.06
N PRO A 211 -3.61 3.58 13.03
CA PRO A 211 -4.43 4.76 13.14
C PRO A 211 -5.89 4.46 13.46
#